data_48bf65d1858e8415cfb5a3acd2e8551a
#
_entry.id   48bf65d1858e8415cfb5a3acd2e8551a
#
_cell.length_a   1.000
_cell.length_b   1.000
_cell.length_c   1.000
_cell.angle_alpha   90.00
_cell.angle_beta   90.00
_cell.angle_gamma   90.00
#
_symmetry.space_group_name_H-M   'P 1'
#
loop_
_entity.id
_entity.type
_entity.pdbx_description
1 polymer ?
#
loop_
_entity_poly.entity_id
_entity_poly.type
_entity_poly.pdbx_seq_one_letter_code
_entity_poly.pdbx_strand_id
1 'polypeptide(L)'
;MNEKIRGWVRRLMVAAIATAALAGLVGLVGAAATAGAFSRPGLPVEYLQVPSAAMGRDIKVEFQSGGPNSPAVYLLDGLRAQDDYNGWDINTPAFEWYYQSGLSIVMPVGGQSSFYTDWYRPACGKAGCQTYKWETFLTSELPTYLASQKSVKSTGSAAVGLSMAGASAMNLAIYHPAQFVYA
;
A
#
# COMPACT_ATOMS: atom_id res chain seq x y z
N MET A 1 56.62 -37.58 -1.68
CA MET A 1 55.16 -37.41 -2.00
C MET A 1 55.10 -37.14 -3.48
N ASN A 2 54.48 -38.02 -4.25
CA ASN A 2 54.58 -38.12 -5.70
C ASN A 2 53.81 -36.95 -6.38
N GLU A 3 54.37 -36.34 -7.40
CA GLU A 3 53.80 -35.18 -8.09
C GLU A 3 52.35 -35.38 -8.57
N LYS A 4 51.96 -36.61 -8.91
CA LYS A 4 50.61 -36.98 -9.28
C LYS A 4 49.59 -36.78 -8.14
N ILE A 5 50.00 -37.00 -6.88
CA ILE A 5 49.15 -36.83 -5.71
C ILE A 5 48.94 -35.32 -5.41
N ARG A 6 49.97 -34.49 -5.62
CA ARG A 6 49.85 -33.02 -5.46
C ARG A 6 48.89 -32.41 -6.49
N GLY A 7 48.88 -32.92 -7.72
CA GLY A 7 47.95 -32.44 -8.75
C GLY A 7 46.50 -32.79 -8.47
N TRP A 8 46.28 -33.94 -7.85
CA TRP A 8 44.91 -34.41 -7.53
C TRP A 8 44.32 -33.65 -6.34
N VAL A 9 45.09 -33.42 -5.31
CA VAL A 9 44.69 -32.63 -4.14
C VAL A 9 44.38 -31.17 -4.51
N ARG A 10 45.20 -30.60 -5.42
CA ARG A 10 44.95 -29.24 -5.93
C ARG A 10 43.65 -29.14 -6.77
N ARG A 11 43.35 -30.17 -7.56
CA ARG A 11 42.09 -30.24 -8.34
C ARG A 11 40.88 -30.44 -7.46
N LEU A 12 40.97 -31.21 -6.39
CA LEU A 12 39.88 -31.41 -5.46
C LEU A 12 39.61 -30.17 -4.59
N MET A 13 40.66 -29.40 -4.20
CA MET A 13 40.47 -28.16 -3.46
C MET A 13 39.82 -27.06 -4.35
N VAL A 14 40.21 -26.97 -5.62
CA VAL A 14 39.60 -25.99 -6.53
C VAL A 14 38.13 -26.35 -6.84
N ALA A 15 37.81 -27.63 -6.95
CA ALA A 15 36.41 -28.07 -7.14
C ALA A 15 35.56 -27.82 -5.87
N ALA A 16 36.09 -28.02 -4.69
CA ALA A 16 35.39 -27.76 -3.42
C ALA A 16 35.12 -26.26 -3.19
N ILE A 17 36.05 -25.39 -3.59
CA ILE A 17 35.88 -23.92 -3.46
C ILE A 17 34.85 -23.42 -4.51
N ALA A 18 34.85 -23.97 -5.72
CA ALA A 18 33.88 -23.61 -6.76
C ALA A 18 32.44 -24.02 -6.41
N THR A 19 32.27 -25.20 -5.79
CA THR A 19 30.94 -25.65 -5.33
C THR A 19 30.42 -24.87 -4.12
N ALA A 20 31.28 -24.47 -3.20
CA ALA A 20 30.91 -23.62 -2.08
C ALA A 20 30.55 -22.19 -2.50
N ALA A 21 31.22 -21.64 -3.52
CA ALA A 21 30.89 -20.32 -4.08
C ALA A 21 29.56 -20.34 -4.86
N LEU A 22 29.24 -21.41 -5.55
CA LEU A 22 27.94 -21.56 -6.23
C LEU A 22 26.77 -21.76 -5.25
N ALA A 23 26.97 -22.51 -4.18
CA ALA A 23 25.95 -22.67 -3.13
C ALA A 23 25.69 -21.35 -2.36
N GLY A 24 26.72 -20.54 -2.17
CA GLY A 24 26.60 -19.21 -1.56
C GLY A 24 25.87 -18.21 -2.47
N LEU A 25 26.04 -18.28 -3.78
CA LEU A 25 25.35 -17.41 -4.74
C LEU A 25 23.86 -17.77 -4.92
N VAL A 26 23.52 -19.07 -4.84
CA VAL A 26 22.12 -19.49 -4.90
C VAL A 26 21.37 -19.12 -3.61
N GLY A 27 22.04 -19.09 -2.47
CA GLY A 27 21.47 -18.63 -1.21
C GLY A 27 21.23 -17.11 -1.16
N LEU A 28 22.01 -16.32 -1.91
CA LEU A 28 21.83 -14.87 -2.02
C LEU A 28 20.79 -14.45 -3.05
N VAL A 29 20.54 -15.27 -4.07
CA VAL A 29 19.46 -15.00 -5.05
C VAL A 29 18.08 -15.36 -4.50
N GLY A 30 18.02 -16.27 -3.51
CA GLY A 30 16.77 -16.61 -2.82
C GLY A 30 16.30 -15.59 -1.78
N ALA A 31 17.13 -14.56 -1.50
CA ALA A 31 16.82 -13.45 -0.60
C ALA A 31 16.63 -12.12 -1.35
N ALA A 32 16.29 -12.14 -2.63
CA ALA A 32 15.54 -11.05 -3.21
C ALA A 32 14.19 -11.10 -2.48
N ALA A 33 14.10 -10.38 -1.36
CA ALA A 33 12.84 -10.10 -0.72
C ALA A 33 11.94 -9.57 -1.84
N THR A 34 10.99 -10.38 -2.26
CA THR A 34 9.81 -9.85 -2.91
C THR A 34 9.34 -8.76 -1.96
N ALA A 35 9.32 -7.51 -2.44
CA ALA A 35 8.63 -6.44 -1.75
C ALA A 35 7.16 -6.87 -1.70
N GLY A 36 6.84 -7.73 -0.76
CA GLY A 36 5.51 -8.21 -0.48
C GLY A 36 4.97 -7.41 0.70
N ALA A 37 3.67 -7.35 0.81
CA ALA A 37 2.98 -6.81 1.96
C ALA A 37 3.60 -7.37 3.24
N PHE A 38 3.93 -6.51 4.20
CA PHE A 38 4.45 -6.95 5.49
C PHE A 38 3.38 -7.56 6.40
N SER A 39 2.12 -7.34 6.05
CA SER A 39 1.02 -8.00 6.75
C SER A 39 1.03 -9.50 6.50
N ARG A 40 0.83 -10.28 7.56
CA ARG A 40 0.82 -11.74 7.46
C ARG A 40 -0.28 -12.25 6.51
N PRO A 41 -0.05 -13.38 5.82
CA PRO A 41 -1.09 -14.02 5.01
C PRO A 41 -2.32 -14.42 5.84
N GLY A 42 -3.50 -14.40 5.22
CA GLY A 42 -4.75 -14.85 5.83
C GLY A 42 -5.52 -13.80 6.63
N LEU A 43 -5.08 -12.55 6.63
CA LEU A 43 -5.91 -11.44 7.09
C LEU A 43 -7.08 -11.21 6.12
N PRO A 44 -8.27 -10.82 6.63
CA PRO A 44 -9.46 -10.59 5.80
C PRO A 44 -9.37 -9.24 5.06
N VAL A 45 -8.38 -9.12 4.18
CA VAL A 45 -8.19 -7.93 3.34
C VAL A 45 -8.92 -8.12 2.02
N GLU A 46 -9.72 -7.15 1.65
CA GLU A 46 -10.43 -7.10 0.38
C GLU A 46 -9.82 -6.04 -0.54
N TYR A 47 -9.78 -6.33 -1.84
CA TYR A 47 -9.36 -5.39 -2.87
C TYR A 47 -10.58 -4.91 -3.64
N LEU A 48 -11.07 -3.73 -3.27
CA LEU A 48 -12.27 -3.15 -3.85
C LEU A 48 -11.92 -2.35 -5.12
N GLN A 49 -12.85 -2.33 -6.06
CA GLN A 49 -12.85 -1.40 -7.20
C GLN A 49 -14.02 -0.45 -6.98
N VAL A 50 -13.71 0.77 -6.55
CA VAL A 50 -14.70 1.77 -6.17
C VAL A 50 -14.90 2.74 -7.32
N PRO A 51 -16.08 2.79 -7.94
CA PRO A 51 -16.34 3.73 -9.02
C PRO A 51 -16.18 5.17 -8.55
N SER A 52 -15.44 5.96 -9.32
CA SER A 52 -15.33 7.41 -9.14
C SER A 52 -15.85 8.13 -10.38
N ALA A 53 -17.03 8.69 -10.29
CA ALA A 53 -17.61 9.51 -11.34
C ALA A 53 -16.80 10.80 -11.54
N ALA A 54 -16.29 11.36 -10.45
CA ALA A 54 -15.48 12.58 -10.47
C ALA A 54 -14.15 12.38 -11.22
N MET A 55 -13.54 11.19 -11.12
CA MET A 55 -12.28 10.86 -11.82
C MET A 55 -12.51 10.08 -13.13
N GLY A 56 -13.73 9.64 -13.41
CA GLY A 56 -14.07 8.88 -14.62
C GLY A 56 -13.42 7.50 -14.70
N ARG A 57 -13.13 6.89 -13.55
CA ARG A 57 -12.48 5.57 -13.46
C ARG A 57 -12.75 4.91 -12.11
N ASP A 58 -12.53 3.61 -12.02
CA ASP A 58 -12.53 2.90 -10.76
C ASP A 58 -11.23 3.16 -10.01
N ILE A 59 -11.33 3.32 -8.70
CA ILE A 59 -10.19 3.46 -7.79
C ILE A 59 -10.07 2.19 -6.98
N LYS A 60 -8.91 1.55 -7.03
CA LYS A 60 -8.60 0.43 -6.15
C LYS A 60 -8.51 0.92 -4.70
N VAL A 61 -9.11 0.16 -3.80
CA VAL A 61 -9.04 0.42 -2.36
C VAL A 61 -8.75 -0.91 -1.65
N GLU A 62 -7.70 -0.96 -0.88
CA GLU A 62 -7.42 -2.07 0.01
C GLU A 62 -8.19 -1.85 1.31
N PHE A 63 -8.98 -2.84 1.71
CA PHE A 63 -9.96 -2.69 2.77
C PHE A 63 -9.92 -3.85 3.75
N GLN A 64 -9.95 -3.55 5.04
CA GLN A 64 -10.15 -4.53 6.10
C GLN A 64 -11.31 -4.06 6.99
N SER A 65 -12.33 -4.89 7.12
CA SER A 65 -13.52 -4.56 7.92
C SER A 65 -13.23 -4.60 9.42
N GLY A 66 -13.66 -3.58 10.13
CA GLY A 66 -13.72 -3.56 11.59
C GLY A 66 -15.05 -4.07 12.19
N GLY A 67 -15.95 -4.52 11.32
CA GLY A 67 -17.30 -4.95 11.69
C GLY A 67 -18.38 -3.93 11.32
N PRO A 68 -19.66 -4.28 11.50
CA PRO A 68 -20.78 -3.40 11.15
C PRO A 68 -20.73 -2.08 11.94
N ASN A 69 -21.03 -0.97 11.27
CA ASN A 69 -21.02 0.38 11.84
C ASN A 69 -19.66 0.80 12.46
N SER A 70 -18.56 0.17 12.05
CA SER A 70 -17.22 0.59 12.47
C SER A 70 -16.86 1.95 11.89
N PRO A 71 -16.17 2.82 12.64
CA PRO A 71 -15.52 3.99 12.07
C PRO A 71 -14.35 3.56 11.19
N ALA A 72 -13.95 4.40 10.23
CA ALA A 72 -12.85 4.10 9.32
C ALA A 72 -11.58 4.88 9.65
N VAL A 73 -10.43 4.25 9.41
CA VAL A 73 -9.12 4.88 9.35
C VAL A 73 -8.63 4.84 7.91
N TYR A 74 -8.49 6.01 7.32
CA TYR A 74 -7.97 6.19 5.96
C TYR A 74 -6.46 6.35 6.03
N LEU A 75 -5.72 5.40 5.46
CA LEU A 75 -4.26 5.46 5.38
C LEU A 75 -3.86 5.97 4.00
N LEU A 76 -3.40 7.20 3.95
CA LEU A 76 -3.06 7.91 2.71
C LEU A 76 -1.56 7.81 2.44
N ASP A 77 -1.23 7.44 1.20
CA ASP A 77 0.14 7.20 0.77
C ASP A 77 0.91 8.51 0.51
N GLY A 78 2.24 8.41 0.48
CA GLY A 78 3.12 9.55 0.22
C GLY A 78 3.17 9.99 -1.26
N LEU A 79 4.13 10.85 -1.57
CA LEU A 79 4.30 11.45 -2.91
C LEU A 79 4.46 10.42 -4.03
N ARG A 80 5.03 9.26 -3.71
CA ARG A 80 5.33 8.18 -4.67
C ARG A 80 4.29 7.07 -4.66
N ALA A 81 3.05 7.38 -4.29
CA ALA A 81 1.94 6.44 -4.36
C ALA A 81 1.92 5.71 -5.71
N GLN A 82 1.75 4.41 -5.69
CA GLN A 82 1.73 3.55 -6.87
C GLN A 82 0.29 3.18 -7.21
N ASP A 83 0.07 2.64 -8.41
CA ASP A 83 -1.28 2.29 -8.88
C ASP A 83 -1.61 0.79 -8.64
N ASP A 84 -0.70 0.02 -8.04
CA ASP A 84 -0.87 -1.40 -7.77
C ASP A 84 -1.21 -1.71 -6.31
N TYR A 85 -0.51 -1.11 -5.34
CA TYR A 85 -0.71 -1.27 -3.90
C TYR A 85 -0.45 0.03 -3.15
N ASN A 86 -1.09 0.17 -1.97
CA ASN A 86 -0.83 1.30 -1.09
C ASN A 86 0.50 1.09 -0.33
N GLY A 87 1.28 2.15 -0.18
CA GLY A 87 2.57 2.10 0.49
C GLY A 87 2.50 1.66 1.96
N TRP A 88 1.37 1.87 2.64
CA TRP A 88 1.16 1.36 4.00
C TRP A 88 1.08 -0.16 4.05
N ASP A 89 0.49 -0.82 3.03
CA ASP A 89 0.42 -2.28 2.97
C ASP A 89 1.79 -2.90 2.62
N ILE A 90 2.51 -2.32 1.64
CA ILE A 90 3.79 -2.91 1.20
C ILE A 90 4.97 -2.60 2.12
N ASN A 91 4.89 -1.57 2.98
CA ASN A 91 6.01 -1.13 3.80
C ASN A 91 5.77 -1.31 5.31
N THR A 92 4.56 -1.69 5.74
CA THR A 92 4.21 -1.83 7.15
C THR A 92 3.23 -2.98 7.37
N PRO A 93 3.16 -3.58 8.56
CA PRO A 93 2.13 -4.55 8.91
C PRO A 93 0.83 -3.84 9.36
N ALA A 94 0.38 -2.81 8.64
CA ALA A 94 -0.74 -1.97 9.07
C ALA A 94 -2.05 -2.77 9.24
N PHE A 95 -2.35 -3.70 8.33
CA PHE A 95 -3.53 -4.55 8.49
C PHE A 95 -3.47 -5.45 9.72
N GLU A 96 -2.28 -5.85 10.18
CA GLU A 96 -2.13 -6.58 11.44
C GLU A 96 -2.38 -5.69 12.66
N TRP A 97 -1.84 -4.45 12.65
CA TRP A 97 -1.99 -3.52 13.76
C TRP A 97 -3.44 -3.20 14.07
N TYR A 98 -4.27 -3.13 13.03
CA TYR A 98 -5.69 -2.83 13.17
C TYR A 98 -6.59 -4.06 13.19
N TYR A 99 -6.04 -5.27 13.03
CA TYR A 99 -6.85 -6.50 13.02
C TYR A 99 -7.61 -6.65 14.34
N GLN A 100 -8.91 -6.87 14.26
CA GLN A 100 -9.83 -6.97 15.42
C GLN A 100 -9.88 -5.72 16.33
N SER A 101 -9.46 -4.57 15.86
CA SER A 101 -9.54 -3.30 16.61
C SER A 101 -10.94 -2.69 16.66
N GLY A 102 -11.88 -3.18 15.86
CA GLY A 102 -13.19 -2.55 15.67
C GLY A 102 -13.15 -1.34 14.73
N LEU A 103 -12.01 -1.08 14.09
CA LEU A 103 -11.83 -0.02 13.08
C LEU A 103 -11.75 -0.63 11.69
N SER A 104 -12.46 -0.05 10.74
CA SER A 104 -12.28 -0.39 9.32
C SER A 104 -11.05 0.33 8.76
N ILE A 105 -10.19 -0.40 8.06
CA ILE A 105 -9.00 0.17 7.44
C ILE A 105 -9.24 0.35 5.95
N VAL A 106 -8.97 1.56 5.47
CA VAL A 106 -9.23 2.01 4.12
C VAL A 106 -7.94 2.58 3.55
N MET A 107 -7.36 1.90 2.58
CA MET A 107 -6.13 2.32 1.89
C MET A 107 -6.43 2.55 0.40
N PRO A 108 -6.74 3.80 0.01
CA PRO A 108 -6.88 4.13 -1.41
C PRO A 108 -5.55 3.95 -2.13
N VAL A 109 -5.59 3.34 -3.31
CA VAL A 109 -4.39 3.07 -4.14
C VAL A 109 -4.26 4.12 -5.23
N GLY A 110 -3.06 4.62 -5.45
CA GLY A 110 -2.78 5.68 -6.41
C GLY A 110 -2.73 7.08 -5.79
N GLY A 111 -2.87 8.08 -6.63
CA GLY A 111 -2.78 9.48 -6.19
C GLY A 111 -1.36 10.01 -6.10
N GLN A 112 -0.43 9.49 -6.91
CA GLN A 112 0.93 10.02 -7.01
C GLN A 112 0.92 11.53 -7.20
N SER A 113 1.64 12.25 -6.34
CA SER A 113 1.77 13.72 -6.37
C SER A 113 0.44 14.48 -6.31
N SER A 114 -0.67 13.85 -5.91
CA SER A 114 -2.02 14.43 -5.94
C SER A 114 -2.31 15.41 -4.82
N PHE A 115 -1.60 15.30 -3.68
CA PHE A 115 -1.95 15.92 -2.40
C PHE A 115 -3.37 15.58 -1.93
N TYR A 116 -3.98 14.55 -2.53
CA TYR A 116 -5.35 14.11 -2.27
C TYR A 116 -6.38 15.24 -2.34
N THR A 117 -6.17 16.18 -3.28
CA THR A 117 -7.06 17.33 -3.54
C THR A 117 -7.71 17.23 -4.92
N ASP A 118 -8.68 18.10 -5.15
CA ASP A 118 -9.35 18.26 -6.44
C ASP A 118 -8.57 19.22 -7.33
N TRP A 119 -7.84 18.70 -8.29
CA TRP A 119 -7.10 19.53 -9.22
C TRP A 119 -8.00 20.23 -10.23
N TYR A 120 -7.67 21.48 -10.53
CA TYR A 120 -8.40 22.27 -11.52
C TYR A 120 -8.19 21.73 -12.95
N ARG A 121 -7.00 21.21 -13.24
CA ARG A 121 -6.65 20.62 -14.54
C ARG A 121 -6.13 19.19 -14.34
N PRO A 122 -6.26 18.32 -15.37
CA PRO A 122 -5.67 17.00 -15.32
C PRO A 122 -4.16 17.05 -15.04
N ALA A 123 -3.68 16.10 -14.23
CA ALA A 123 -2.26 15.85 -14.03
C ALA A 123 -1.72 15.08 -15.24
N CYS A 124 -0.73 15.64 -15.92
CA CYS A 124 -0.15 15.03 -17.11
C CYS A 124 1.31 14.62 -16.87
N GLY A 125 1.65 13.38 -17.21
CA GLY A 125 2.98 12.80 -17.12
C GLY A 125 3.30 11.93 -18.33
N LYS A 126 4.39 11.16 -18.24
CA LYS A 126 4.79 10.25 -19.33
C LYS A 126 3.75 9.19 -19.67
N ALA A 127 2.96 8.78 -18.69
CA ALA A 127 1.90 7.77 -18.85
C ALA A 127 0.57 8.34 -19.36
N GLY A 128 0.50 9.65 -19.63
CA GLY A 128 -0.73 10.33 -20.05
C GLY A 128 -1.24 11.32 -19.01
N CYS A 129 -2.49 11.74 -19.17
CA CYS A 129 -3.16 12.67 -18.27
C CYS A 129 -4.21 11.95 -17.43
N GLN A 130 -4.25 12.26 -16.13
CA GLN A 130 -5.25 11.75 -15.20
C GLN A 130 -6.02 12.89 -14.54
N THR A 131 -7.32 12.75 -14.42
CA THR A 131 -8.14 13.67 -13.63
C THR A 131 -7.97 13.34 -12.15
N TYR A 132 -7.55 14.33 -11.38
CA TYR A 132 -7.43 14.23 -9.92
C TYR A 132 -8.60 14.96 -9.25
N LYS A 133 -9.49 14.18 -8.66
CA LYS A 133 -10.61 14.61 -7.83
C LYS A 133 -10.63 13.81 -6.53
N TRP A 134 -9.46 13.75 -5.93
CA TRP A 134 -9.23 12.92 -4.77
C TRP A 134 -9.99 13.37 -3.53
N GLU A 135 -10.15 14.68 -3.33
CA GLU A 135 -10.94 15.21 -2.21
C GLU A 135 -12.41 14.80 -2.37
N THR A 136 -13.01 14.99 -3.55
CA THR A 136 -14.37 14.50 -3.85
C THR A 136 -14.48 13.00 -3.63
N PHE A 137 -13.51 12.22 -4.10
CA PHE A 137 -13.50 10.76 -3.91
C PHE A 137 -13.50 10.38 -2.43
N LEU A 138 -12.57 10.92 -1.64
CA LEU A 138 -12.37 10.58 -0.24
C LEU A 138 -13.49 11.08 0.68
N THR A 139 -14.17 12.15 0.32
CA THR A 139 -15.17 12.79 1.19
C THR A 139 -16.61 12.52 0.78
N SER A 140 -16.85 12.04 -0.43
CA SER A 140 -18.20 11.79 -0.96
C SER A 140 -18.37 10.39 -1.53
N GLU A 141 -17.60 10.03 -2.56
CA GLU A 141 -17.83 8.78 -3.30
C GLU A 141 -17.45 7.54 -2.47
N LEU A 142 -16.24 7.50 -1.94
CA LEU A 142 -15.74 6.37 -1.15
C LEU A 142 -16.52 6.14 0.15
N PRO A 143 -16.83 7.15 0.99
CA PRO A 143 -17.65 6.95 2.18
C PRO A 143 -19.05 6.44 1.88
N THR A 144 -19.67 6.94 0.81
CA THR A 144 -20.98 6.47 0.36
C THR A 144 -20.94 5.01 -0.07
N TYR A 145 -19.91 4.62 -0.83
CA TYR A 145 -19.68 3.23 -1.23
C TYR A 145 -19.47 2.33 -0.02
N LEU A 146 -18.58 2.72 0.89
CA LEU A 146 -18.27 1.92 2.09
C LEU A 146 -19.48 1.78 3.02
N ALA A 147 -20.27 2.81 3.19
CA ALA A 147 -21.48 2.76 3.98
C ALA A 147 -22.51 1.78 3.39
N SER A 148 -22.72 1.84 2.07
CA SER A 148 -23.74 1.01 1.40
C SER A 148 -23.28 -0.44 1.19
N GLN A 149 -22.02 -0.68 0.87
CA GLN A 149 -21.51 -1.99 0.48
C GLN A 149 -20.77 -2.74 1.61
N LYS A 150 -20.28 -2.03 2.62
CA LYS A 150 -19.44 -2.58 3.69
C LYS A 150 -19.94 -2.26 5.10
N SER A 151 -21.06 -1.57 5.23
CA SER A 151 -21.66 -1.16 6.51
C SER A 151 -20.68 -0.37 7.40
N VAL A 152 -19.79 0.43 6.78
CA VAL A 152 -18.89 1.32 7.49
C VAL A 152 -19.58 2.65 7.78
N LYS A 153 -19.32 3.27 8.93
CA LYS A 153 -19.83 4.62 9.20
C LYS A 153 -19.29 5.62 8.19
N SER A 154 -20.17 6.48 7.65
CA SER A 154 -19.78 7.56 6.75
C SER A 154 -19.19 8.77 7.47
N THR A 155 -19.24 8.82 8.80
CA THR A 155 -18.77 9.92 9.66
C THR A 155 -17.91 9.41 10.79
N GLY A 156 -17.17 10.29 11.45
CA GLY A 156 -16.36 9.92 12.62
C GLY A 156 -15.10 9.12 12.25
N SER A 157 -14.58 9.29 11.04
CA SER A 157 -13.38 8.64 10.54
C SER A 157 -12.11 9.38 10.96
N ALA A 158 -10.98 8.69 10.84
CA ALA A 158 -9.64 9.27 10.95
C ALA A 158 -8.94 9.29 9.59
N ALA A 159 -8.11 10.30 9.32
CA ALA A 159 -7.18 10.32 8.21
C ALA A 159 -5.76 10.27 8.73
N VAL A 160 -4.95 9.34 8.24
CA VAL A 160 -3.53 9.21 8.57
C VAL A 160 -2.72 9.36 7.29
N GLY A 161 -1.77 10.26 7.29
CA GLY A 161 -0.97 10.55 6.11
C GLY A 161 0.52 10.60 6.41
N LEU A 162 1.32 10.10 5.47
CA LEU A 162 2.77 10.15 5.50
C LEU A 162 3.28 11.15 4.46
N SER A 163 4.27 11.97 4.81
CA SER A 163 4.93 12.89 3.87
C SER A 163 3.92 13.85 3.20
N MET A 164 3.76 13.79 1.88
CA MET A 164 2.74 14.56 1.13
C MET A 164 1.36 14.44 1.77
N ALA A 165 0.96 13.24 2.12
CA ALA A 165 -0.36 12.96 2.65
C ALA A 165 -0.56 13.44 4.10
N GLY A 166 0.49 13.79 4.84
CA GLY A 166 0.36 14.39 6.16
C GLY A 166 -0.42 15.70 6.12
N ALA A 167 -0.07 16.61 5.19
CA ALA A 167 -0.83 17.82 4.95
C ALA A 167 -2.26 17.53 4.46
N SER A 168 -2.41 16.51 3.63
CA SER A 168 -3.71 16.08 3.10
C SER A 168 -4.65 15.58 4.21
N ALA A 169 -4.14 14.76 5.15
CA ALA A 169 -4.91 14.28 6.29
C ALA A 169 -5.39 15.45 7.16
N MET A 170 -4.52 16.41 7.44
CA MET A 170 -4.90 17.62 8.18
C MET A 170 -5.96 18.44 7.44
N ASN A 171 -5.82 18.63 6.13
CA ASN A 171 -6.80 19.35 5.33
C ASN A 171 -8.17 18.66 5.35
N LEU A 172 -8.21 17.33 5.24
CA LEU A 172 -9.46 16.57 5.34
C LEU A 172 -10.14 16.80 6.70
N ALA A 173 -9.40 16.78 7.81
CA ALA A 173 -9.97 17.03 9.13
C ALA A 173 -10.43 18.49 9.31
N ILE A 174 -9.73 19.45 8.74
CA ILE A 174 -10.06 20.88 8.85
C ILE A 174 -11.30 21.24 8.01
N TYR A 175 -11.33 20.78 6.76
CA TYR A 175 -12.39 21.16 5.80
C TYR A 175 -13.60 20.23 5.82
N HIS A 176 -13.43 18.99 6.33
CA HIS A 176 -14.51 17.98 6.42
C HIS A 176 -14.64 17.41 7.84
N PRO A 177 -14.80 18.27 8.89
CA PRO A 177 -14.75 17.82 10.29
C PRO A 177 -15.91 16.92 10.70
N ALA A 178 -17.01 16.94 9.97
CA ALA A 178 -18.13 16.01 10.21
C ALA A 178 -17.77 14.57 9.85
N GLN A 179 -16.86 14.37 8.90
CA GLN A 179 -16.43 13.08 8.40
C GLN A 179 -15.11 12.63 9.03
N PHE A 180 -14.10 13.51 9.02
CA PHE A 180 -12.76 13.25 9.56
C PHE A 180 -12.59 14.01 10.87
N VAL A 181 -12.73 13.30 11.99
CA VAL A 181 -12.63 13.88 13.33
C VAL A 181 -11.23 13.79 13.92
N TYR A 182 -10.33 13.02 13.27
CA TYR A 182 -8.93 12.86 13.62
C TYR A 182 -8.03 12.91 12.38
N ALA A 183 -6.83 13.49 12.55
CA ALA A 183 -5.75 13.48 11.56
C ALA A 183 -4.39 13.26 12.24
#